data_ffacbffd99b925f88c63db5d2dd3b8a8
#
_entry.id   ffacbffd99b925f88c63db5d2dd3b8a8
#
_cell.length_a   1.000
_cell.length_b   1.000
_cell.length_c   1.000
_cell.angle_alpha   90.00
_cell.angle_beta   90.00
_cell.angle_gamma   90.00
#
_symmetry.space_group_name_H-M   'P 1'
#
loop_
_entity.id
_entity.type
_entity.pdbx_description
1 polymer ?
#
loop_
_entity_poly.entity_id
_entity_poly.type
_entity_poly.pdbx_seq_one_letter_code
_entity_poly.pdbx_strand_id
1 'polypeptide(L)'
;MENLAVGKECDAMATNLTTVVKSAKKEVRICRDQGVVIIGERINPTGRKVLRTELSEGIFDMLRKDALAQIAAGAGILDVNAGVPGADESALMVQIIKEVRAATDDFPICIDSPRTETLAAALNYYCKDGARPLVNSVSAETKRLKAVLPLIKDYGCPVIGLCSGDTGIPKTADERFQNAAKIIEEADKLGIPAEDVVIDPLVLTLGTEWRAAKMVLEAIRMIVNRFGVNITMGASNVSFGMPDRETLTAAFLAVSVDAGLTCPICNPLKKQEVSVLQAADLIEGRDPHGMKWIKGFRARQAA
;
A
#
# COMPACT_ATOMS: atom_id res chain seq x y z
N MET A 1 11.90 52.13 14.38
CA MET A 1 10.86 51.16 14.74
C MET A 1 10.20 50.73 13.43
N GLU A 2 10.78 49.73 12.78
CA GLU A 2 10.23 49.14 11.55
C GLU A 2 9.58 47.83 11.93
N ASN A 3 8.25 47.75 11.74
CA ASN A 3 7.45 46.55 11.88
C ASN A 3 7.75 45.59 10.74
N LEU A 4 8.50 44.54 11.02
CA LEU A 4 8.57 43.35 10.16
C LEU A 4 7.22 42.65 10.22
N ALA A 5 6.40 42.86 9.20
CA ALA A 5 5.20 42.06 8.95
C ALA A 5 5.67 40.64 8.54
N VAL A 6 5.58 39.71 9.46
CA VAL A 6 5.68 38.28 9.16
C VAL A 6 4.41 37.91 8.38
N GLY A 7 4.53 37.83 7.06
CA GLY A 7 3.51 37.30 6.19
C GLY A 7 3.23 35.84 6.59
N LYS A 8 2.07 35.58 7.18
CA LYS A 8 1.48 34.25 7.25
C LYS A 8 1.07 33.91 5.81
N GLU A 9 1.93 33.24 5.08
CA GLU A 9 1.46 32.39 3.98
C GLU A 9 0.56 31.32 4.61
N CYS A 10 -0.73 31.48 4.40
CA CYS A 10 -1.72 30.47 4.68
C CYS A 10 -1.44 29.35 3.68
N ASP A 11 -0.66 28.33 4.06
CA ASP A 11 -0.44 27.14 3.24
C ASP A 11 -1.81 26.54 2.94
N ALA A 12 -2.30 26.78 1.72
CA ALA A 12 -3.50 26.11 1.23
C ALA A 12 -3.21 24.61 1.28
N MET A 13 -4.05 23.84 2.01
CA MET A 13 -3.91 22.38 2.07
C MET A 13 -3.92 21.84 0.64
N ALA A 14 -3.02 20.88 0.37
CA ALA A 14 -2.94 20.27 -0.94
C ALA A 14 -4.27 19.58 -1.31
N THR A 15 -4.64 19.66 -2.59
CA THR A 15 -5.83 18.99 -3.11
C THR A 15 -5.68 17.48 -2.96
N ASN A 16 -6.77 16.79 -2.56
CA ASN A 16 -6.78 15.34 -2.48
C ASN A 16 -6.62 14.72 -3.87
N LEU A 17 -5.58 13.95 -4.05
CA LEU A 17 -5.28 13.27 -5.31
C LEU A 17 -5.97 11.90 -5.36
N THR A 18 -6.28 11.43 -6.57
CA THR A 18 -6.89 10.13 -6.80
C THR A 18 -5.94 9.22 -7.56
N THR A 19 -5.48 8.15 -6.93
CA THR A 19 -4.71 7.09 -7.59
C THR A 19 -5.66 6.06 -8.19
N VAL A 20 -5.42 5.66 -9.45
CA VAL A 20 -6.22 4.66 -10.15
C VAL A 20 -5.41 3.40 -10.39
N VAL A 21 -5.86 2.29 -9.82
CA VAL A 21 -5.34 0.93 -10.05
C VAL A 21 -6.39 0.13 -10.79
N LYS A 22 -6.02 -0.53 -11.89
CA LYS A 22 -6.98 -1.30 -12.67
C LYS A 22 -6.40 -2.58 -13.27
N SER A 23 -7.24 -3.58 -13.35
CA SER A 23 -7.07 -4.72 -14.26
C SER A 23 -7.74 -4.42 -15.60
N ALA A 24 -7.78 -5.38 -16.52
CA ALA A 24 -8.56 -5.21 -17.76
C ALA A 24 -10.08 -5.15 -17.51
N LYS A 25 -10.57 -5.67 -16.39
CA LYS A 25 -12.00 -5.78 -16.08
C LYS A 25 -12.50 -4.89 -14.94
N LYS A 26 -11.63 -4.45 -14.04
CA LYS A 26 -12.02 -3.76 -12.82
C LYS A 26 -11.09 -2.59 -12.52
N GLU A 27 -11.67 -1.47 -12.10
CA GLU A 27 -10.98 -0.27 -11.64
C GLU A 27 -11.19 -0.06 -10.14
N VAL A 28 -10.14 0.35 -9.44
CA VAL A 28 -10.15 0.78 -8.04
C VAL A 28 -9.56 2.17 -7.94
N ARG A 29 -10.27 3.05 -7.29
CA ARG A 29 -9.86 4.44 -7.04
C ARG A 29 -9.49 4.59 -5.58
N ILE A 30 -8.32 5.13 -5.31
CA ILE A 30 -7.81 5.39 -3.97
C ILE A 30 -7.79 6.91 -3.79
N CYS A 31 -8.56 7.43 -2.86
CA CYS A 31 -8.50 8.84 -2.47
C CYS A 31 -9.06 9.03 -1.05
N ARG A 32 -8.73 10.17 -0.42
CA ARG A 32 -9.14 10.45 0.97
C ARG A 32 -10.63 10.73 1.13
N ASP A 33 -11.31 11.12 0.06
CA ASP A 33 -12.75 11.42 0.10
C ASP A 33 -13.63 10.18 -0.07
N GLN A 34 -13.01 9.02 -0.28
CA GLN A 34 -13.66 7.70 -0.33
C GLN A 34 -13.21 6.83 0.84
N GLY A 35 -13.90 5.72 1.05
CA GLY A 35 -13.48 4.77 2.08
C GLY A 35 -12.12 4.13 1.76
N VAL A 36 -11.47 3.66 2.81
CA VAL A 36 -10.17 2.97 2.74
C VAL A 36 -10.23 1.78 1.78
N VAL A 37 -9.21 1.65 0.93
CA VAL A 37 -9.01 0.53 0.02
C VAL A 37 -8.02 -0.45 0.63
N ILE A 38 -8.45 -1.63 1.02
CA ILE A 38 -7.56 -2.65 1.59
C ILE A 38 -6.73 -3.30 0.48
N ILE A 39 -5.41 -3.30 0.61
CA ILE A 39 -4.48 -4.10 -0.18
C ILE A 39 -4.22 -5.39 0.60
N GLY A 40 -4.68 -6.53 0.07
CA GLY A 40 -4.63 -7.81 0.75
C GLY A 40 -3.25 -8.46 0.67
N GLU A 41 -2.61 -8.74 1.81
CA GLU A 41 -1.20 -9.16 1.95
C GLU A 41 -0.96 -10.67 1.90
N ARG A 42 -1.98 -11.51 1.65
CA ARG A 42 -1.85 -12.96 1.86
C ARG A 42 -1.10 -13.72 0.77
N ILE A 43 -0.96 -13.17 -0.43
CA ILE A 43 -0.19 -13.79 -1.52
C ILE A 43 1.29 -13.37 -1.40
N ASN A 44 1.89 -13.73 -0.27
CA ASN A 44 3.30 -13.52 0.03
C ASN A 44 3.87 -14.76 0.73
N PRO A 45 4.88 -15.47 0.16
CA PRO A 45 5.46 -16.68 0.73
C PRO A 45 6.32 -16.42 1.97
N THR A 46 6.66 -15.16 2.28
CA THR A 46 7.46 -14.81 3.45
C THR A 46 6.71 -15.18 4.74
N GLY A 47 7.33 -16.00 5.59
CA GLY A 47 6.73 -16.49 6.82
C GLY A 47 5.59 -17.52 6.64
N ARG A 48 5.27 -17.91 5.41
CA ARG A 48 4.19 -18.85 5.06
C ARG A 48 4.74 -20.14 4.43
N LYS A 49 5.16 -21.06 5.29
CA LYS A 49 5.85 -22.30 4.85
C LYS A 49 5.05 -23.10 3.81
N VAL A 50 3.75 -23.32 4.01
CA VAL A 50 2.93 -24.10 3.08
C VAL A 50 2.82 -23.44 1.73
N LEU A 51 2.48 -22.14 1.67
CA LEU A 51 2.41 -21.40 0.42
C LEU A 51 3.76 -21.41 -0.33
N ARG A 52 4.86 -21.22 0.40
CA ARG A 52 6.20 -21.27 -0.17
C ARG A 52 6.52 -22.62 -0.79
N THR A 53 6.17 -23.72 -0.10
CA THR A 53 6.36 -25.09 -0.60
C THR A 53 5.55 -25.32 -1.87
N GLU A 54 4.25 -25.02 -1.86
CA GLU A 54 3.40 -25.14 -3.05
C GLU A 54 3.96 -24.34 -4.24
N LEU A 55 4.32 -23.08 -4.04
CA LEU A 55 4.91 -22.24 -5.11
C LEU A 55 6.21 -22.81 -5.66
N SER A 56 7.07 -23.40 -4.80
CA SER A 56 8.30 -24.04 -5.25
C SER A 56 8.09 -25.32 -6.06
N GLU A 57 6.94 -25.97 -5.88
CA GLU A 57 6.51 -27.19 -6.58
C GLU A 57 5.61 -26.90 -7.79
N GLY A 58 5.32 -25.63 -8.07
CA GLY A 58 4.41 -25.22 -9.15
C GLY A 58 2.94 -25.50 -8.84
N ILE A 59 2.58 -25.60 -7.56
CA ILE A 59 1.21 -25.79 -7.05
C ILE A 59 0.67 -24.43 -6.61
N PHE A 60 -0.55 -24.07 -7.01
CA PHE A 60 -1.15 -22.76 -6.77
C PHE A 60 -2.50 -22.80 -6.04
N ASP A 61 -2.83 -23.91 -5.39
CA ASP A 61 -4.16 -24.11 -4.77
C ASP A 61 -4.37 -23.19 -3.56
N MET A 62 -3.38 -23.07 -2.68
CA MET A 62 -3.45 -22.12 -1.56
C MET A 62 -3.47 -20.66 -2.06
N LEU A 63 -2.70 -20.32 -3.09
CA LEU A 63 -2.69 -19.00 -3.69
C LEU A 63 -4.10 -18.63 -4.21
N ARG A 64 -4.73 -19.48 -5.00
CA ARG A 64 -6.09 -19.25 -5.52
C ARG A 64 -7.11 -19.11 -4.41
N LYS A 65 -7.04 -19.99 -3.39
CA LYS A 65 -7.89 -19.93 -2.20
C LYS A 65 -7.71 -18.61 -1.44
N ASP A 66 -6.48 -18.20 -1.18
CA ASP A 66 -6.18 -16.94 -0.51
C ASP A 66 -6.66 -15.73 -1.30
N ALA A 67 -6.48 -15.71 -2.63
CA ALA A 67 -6.95 -14.64 -3.48
C ALA A 67 -8.46 -14.44 -3.35
N LEU A 68 -9.24 -15.51 -3.53
CA LEU A 68 -10.70 -15.47 -3.41
C LEU A 68 -11.18 -15.10 -2.00
N ALA A 69 -10.53 -15.65 -0.97
CA ALA A 69 -10.87 -15.36 0.43
C ALA A 69 -10.64 -13.88 0.77
N GLN A 70 -9.54 -13.29 0.32
CA GLN A 70 -9.24 -11.86 0.54
C GLN A 70 -10.25 -10.96 -0.14
N ILE A 71 -10.65 -11.26 -1.38
CA ILE A 71 -11.68 -10.52 -2.11
C ILE A 71 -13.01 -10.59 -1.37
N ALA A 72 -13.43 -11.79 -0.96
CA ALA A 72 -14.65 -11.99 -0.19
C ALA A 72 -14.65 -11.24 1.16
N ALA A 73 -13.46 -11.08 1.76
CA ALA A 73 -13.27 -10.32 3.00
C ALA A 73 -13.13 -8.79 2.80
N GLY A 74 -13.20 -8.30 1.56
CA GLY A 74 -13.23 -6.86 1.26
C GLY A 74 -11.92 -6.25 0.76
N ALA A 75 -10.92 -7.05 0.35
CA ALA A 75 -9.77 -6.51 -0.36
C ALA A 75 -10.21 -5.80 -1.66
N GLY A 76 -9.68 -4.62 -1.91
CA GLY A 76 -9.84 -3.90 -3.18
C GLY A 76 -8.73 -4.21 -4.18
N ILE A 77 -7.54 -4.54 -3.69
CA ILE A 77 -6.34 -4.86 -4.45
C ILE A 77 -5.69 -6.08 -3.78
N LEU A 78 -5.05 -6.95 -4.56
CA LEU A 78 -4.27 -8.09 -4.03
C LEU A 78 -2.77 -7.80 -4.21
N ASP A 79 -2.03 -7.75 -3.11
CA ASP A 79 -0.56 -7.70 -3.15
C ASP A 79 -0.01 -9.09 -3.48
N VAL A 80 0.86 -9.17 -4.49
CA VAL A 80 1.43 -10.43 -4.99
C VAL A 80 2.95 -10.39 -4.94
N ASN A 81 3.52 -11.37 -4.23
CA ASN A 81 4.97 -11.50 -4.04
C ASN A 81 5.43 -12.91 -4.40
N ALA A 82 6.55 -13.02 -5.12
CA ALA A 82 7.12 -14.28 -5.61
C ALA A 82 8.46 -14.65 -4.93
N GLY A 83 8.75 -14.09 -3.76
CA GLY A 83 10.02 -14.26 -3.03
C GLY A 83 10.24 -15.67 -2.48
N VAL A 84 10.38 -16.66 -3.35
CA VAL A 84 10.71 -18.06 -3.02
C VAL A 84 12.21 -18.28 -3.20
N PRO A 85 12.94 -18.60 -2.12
CA PRO A 85 14.38 -18.86 -2.23
C PRO A 85 14.72 -19.96 -3.25
N GLY A 86 15.66 -19.67 -4.15
CA GLY A 86 16.10 -20.61 -5.18
C GLY A 86 15.24 -20.70 -6.44
N ALA A 87 14.07 -20.02 -6.47
CA ALA A 87 13.25 -19.94 -7.67
C ALA A 87 13.70 -18.80 -8.61
N ASP A 88 13.39 -18.91 -9.90
CA ASP A 88 13.39 -17.77 -10.80
C ASP A 88 12.20 -16.86 -10.44
N GLU A 89 12.47 -15.80 -9.68
CA GLU A 89 11.43 -14.90 -9.15
C GLU A 89 10.64 -14.24 -10.28
N SER A 90 11.28 -13.89 -11.39
CA SER A 90 10.60 -13.22 -12.51
C SER A 90 9.63 -14.16 -13.23
N ALA A 91 10.03 -15.38 -13.50
CA ALA A 91 9.17 -16.40 -14.09
C ALA A 91 8.01 -16.77 -13.15
N LEU A 92 8.31 -16.95 -11.85
CA LEU A 92 7.31 -17.29 -10.84
C LEU A 92 6.30 -16.14 -10.64
N MET A 93 6.73 -14.87 -10.62
CA MET A 93 5.84 -13.73 -10.52
C MET A 93 4.83 -13.68 -11.67
N VAL A 94 5.29 -13.87 -12.90
CA VAL A 94 4.40 -13.93 -14.07
C VAL A 94 3.39 -15.08 -13.94
N GLN A 95 3.82 -16.22 -13.41
CA GLN A 95 2.92 -17.36 -13.19
C GLN A 95 1.91 -17.09 -12.08
N ILE A 96 2.32 -16.52 -10.96
CA ILE A 96 1.43 -16.07 -9.87
C ILE A 96 0.36 -15.13 -10.43
N ILE A 97 0.76 -14.13 -11.22
CA ILE A 97 -0.17 -13.18 -11.83
C ILE A 97 -1.19 -13.89 -12.73
N LYS A 98 -0.76 -14.86 -13.56
CA LYS A 98 -1.67 -15.65 -14.39
C LYS A 98 -2.72 -16.40 -13.56
N GLU A 99 -2.26 -17.05 -12.48
CA GLU A 99 -3.11 -17.82 -11.59
C GLU A 99 -4.12 -16.94 -10.83
N VAL A 100 -3.68 -15.78 -10.33
CA VAL A 100 -4.55 -14.80 -9.69
C VAL A 100 -5.61 -14.29 -10.66
N ARG A 101 -5.21 -13.87 -11.88
CA ARG A 101 -6.15 -13.40 -12.91
C ARG A 101 -7.20 -14.44 -13.25
N ALA A 102 -6.78 -15.69 -13.46
CA ALA A 102 -7.68 -16.79 -13.79
C ALA A 102 -8.67 -17.11 -12.67
N ALA A 103 -8.20 -17.16 -11.40
CA ALA A 103 -9.02 -17.50 -10.25
C ALA A 103 -10.01 -16.39 -9.86
N THR A 104 -9.69 -15.12 -10.11
CA THR A 104 -10.41 -13.95 -9.57
C THR A 104 -11.19 -13.15 -10.62
N ASP A 105 -11.30 -13.66 -11.82
CA ASP A 105 -11.89 -12.94 -12.96
C ASP A 105 -11.19 -11.57 -13.19
N ASP A 106 -9.86 -11.59 -13.17
CA ASP A 106 -9.00 -10.43 -13.42
C ASP A 106 -9.17 -9.31 -12.37
N PHE A 107 -8.82 -9.59 -11.13
CA PHE A 107 -8.88 -8.62 -10.04
C PHE A 107 -7.64 -7.70 -10.04
N PRO A 108 -7.76 -6.41 -9.63
CA PRO A 108 -6.63 -5.49 -9.52
C PRO A 108 -5.55 -6.00 -8.55
N ILE A 109 -4.27 -5.84 -8.94
CA ILE A 109 -3.13 -6.32 -8.16
C ILE A 109 -2.14 -5.20 -7.83
N CYS A 110 -1.38 -5.44 -6.75
CA CYS A 110 -0.15 -4.76 -6.40
C CYS A 110 1.00 -5.75 -6.62
N ILE A 111 2.01 -5.37 -7.42
CA ILE A 111 3.15 -6.23 -7.75
C ILE A 111 4.28 -5.90 -6.77
N ASP A 112 4.59 -6.84 -5.87
CA ASP A 112 5.59 -6.65 -4.81
C ASP A 112 6.87 -7.42 -5.12
N SER A 113 7.94 -6.67 -5.44
CA SER A 113 9.29 -7.23 -5.59
C SER A 113 10.38 -6.17 -5.33
N PRO A 114 11.47 -6.54 -4.63
CA PRO A 114 12.64 -5.70 -4.51
C PRO A 114 13.49 -5.70 -5.80
N ARG A 115 13.22 -6.57 -6.78
CA ARG A 115 14.03 -6.78 -7.98
C ARG A 115 13.41 -6.06 -9.17
N THR A 116 14.17 -5.18 -9.80
CA THR A 116 13.71 -4.41 -10.96
C THR A 116 13.38 -5.31 -12.16
N GLU A 117 14.15 -6.37 -12.38
CA GLU A 117 13.92 -7.35 -13.44
C GLU A 117 12.60 -8.11 -13.25
N THR A 118 12.23 -8.42 -12.00
CA THR A 118 10.95 -9.07 -11.68
C THR A 118 9.79 -8.12 -11.93
N LEU A 119 9.91 -6.85 -11.51
CA LEU A 119 8.91 -5.81 -11.81
C LEU A 119 8.72 -5.63 -13.32
N ALA A 120 9.84 -5.57 -14.09
CA ALA A 120 9.78 -5.43 -15.54
C ALA A 120 9.06 -6.60 -16.22
N ALA A 121 9.38 -7.84 -15.83
CA ALA A 121 8.74 -9.05 -16.37
C ALA A 121 7.23 -9.07 -16.05
N ALA A 122 6.86 -8.73 -14.82
CA ALA A 122 5.47 -8.67 -14.37
C ALA A 122 4.67 -7.59 -15.11
N LEU A 123 5.21 -6.37 -15.23
CA LEU A 123 4.58 -5.26 -15.95
C LEU A 123 4.43 -5.56 -17.44
N ASN A 124 5.48 -6.10 -18.09
CA ASN A 124 5.41 -6.53 -19.48
C ASN A 124 4.30 -7.57 -19.74
N TYR A 125 4.01 -8.43 -18.77
CA TYR A 125 2.90 -9.38 -18.88
C TYR A 125 1.55 -8.74 -18.58
N TYR A 126 1.42 -8.01 -17.45
CA TYR A 126 0.13 -7.56 -16.91
C TYR A 126 -0.46 -6.37 -17.66
N CYS A 127 0.39 -5.44 -18.15
CA CYS A 127 -0.09 -4.20 -18.78
C CYS A 127 -0.51 -4.34 -20.26
N LYS A 128 -0.38 -5.54 -20.86
CA LYS A 128 -0.71 -5.78 -22.29
C LYS A 128 -2.14 -5.42 -22.66
N ASP A 129 -3.07 -5.56 -21.75
CA ASP A 129 -4.51 -5.32 -21.96
C ASP A 129 -4.95 -3.94 -21.45
N GLY A 130 -4.01 -3.00 -21.26
CA GLY A 130 -4.28 -1.68 -20.72
C GLY A 130 -4.54 -1.67 -19.21
N ALA A 131 -4.18 -2.74 -18.49
CA ALA A 131 -4.20 -2.77 -17.04
C ALA A 131 -3.12 -1.87 -16.44
N ARG A 132 -3.35 -1.33 -15.24
CA ARG A 132 -2.45 -0.47 -14.46
C ARG A 132 -2.33 -1.02 -13.04
N PRO A 133 -1.40 -1.96 -12.77
CA PRO A 133 -1.18 -2.45 -11.41
C PRO A 133 -0.54 -1.38 -10.53
N LEU A 134 -0.70 -1.49 -9.21
CA LEU A 134 0.15 -0.76 -8.27
C LEU A 134 1.50 -1.47 -8.18
N VAL A 135 2.60 -0.72 -8.18
CA VAL A 135 3.96 -1.31 -8.08
C VAL A 135 4.52 -1.09 -6.67
N ASN A 136 4.93 -2.15 -5.99
CA ASN A 136 5.52 -2.16 -4.66
C ASN A 136 6.98 -2.67 -4.75
N SER A 137 8.02 -1.83 -4.65
CA SER A 137 8.05 -0.40 -4.42
C SER A 137 9.30 0.26 -5.00
N VAL A 138 9.33 1.58 -5.01
CA VAL A 138 10.54 2.36 -5.16
C VAL A 138 10.91 3.01 -3.82
N SER A 139 12.17 2.92 -3.38
CA SER A 139 12.64 3.65 -2.20
C SER A 139 13.28 4.98 -2.59
N ALA A 140 13.49 5.88 -1.60
CA ALA A 140 14.20 7.16 -1.80
C ALA A 140 15.71 6.98 -2.03
N GLU A 141 16.21 5.75 -2.08
CA GLU A 141 17.59 5.46 -2.45
C GLU A 141 17.85 5.87 -3.91
N THR A 142 18.89 6.67 -4.12
CA THR A 142 19.22 7.21 -5.45
C THR A 142 19.36 6.14 -6.53
N LYS A 143 19.95 4.98 -6.18
CA LYS A 143 20.09 3.84 -7.10
C LYS A 143 18.73 3.25 -7.46
N ARG A 144 17.82 3.13 -6.49
CA ARG A 144 16.50 2.53 -6.67
C ARG A 144 15.59 3.44 -7.48
N LEU A 145 15.61 4.75 -7.21
CA LEU A 145 14.87 5.76 -8.00
C LEU A 145 15.25 5.68 -9.48
N LYS A 146 16.56 5.69 -9.78
CA LYS A 146 17.06 5.59 -11.16
C LYS A 146 16.72 4.27 -11.87
N ALA A 147 16.55 3.18 -11.13
CA ALA A 147 16.25 1.88 -11.71
C ALA A 147 14.74 1.65 -11.93
N VAL A 148 13.88 2.15 -11.05
CA VAL A 148 12.45 1.82 -11.06
C VAL A 148 11.59 2.90 -11.68
N LEU A 149 11.85 4.19 -11.42
CA LEU A 149 10.98 5.27 -11.94
C LEU A 149 10.90 5.31 -13.48
N PRO A 150 11.97 5.07 -14.27
CA PRO A 150 11.84 4.95 -15.72
C PRO A 150 10.85 3.84 -16.14
N LEU A 151 10.91 2.69 -15.46
CA LEU A 151 9.99 1.57 -15.71
C LEU A 151 8.53 1.98 -15.41
N ILE A 152 8.30 2.69 -14.30
CA ILE A 152 6.97 3.22 -13.94
C ILE A 152 6.45 4.17 -15.02
N LYS A 153 7.32 5.07 -15.50
CA LYS A 153 7.00 6.00 -16.59
C LYS A 153 6.59 5.28 -17.87
N ASP A 154 7.37 4.27 -18.27
CA ASP A 154 7.16 3.54 -19.53
C ASP A 154 5.81 2.79 -19.54
N TYR A 155 5.39 2.24 -18.41
CA TYR A 155 4.11 1.51 -18.27
C TYR A 155 2.95 2.39 -17.80
N GLY A 156 3.20 3.62 -17.35
CA GLY A 156 2.17 4.54 -16.86
C GLY A 156 1.42 3.99 -15.64
N CYS A 157 2.11 3.27 -14.73
CA CYS A 157 1.52 2.63 -13.56
C CYS A 157 1.71 3.47 -12.30
N PRO A 158 0.81 3.39 -11.30
CA PRO A 158 1.07 3.93 -9.98
C PRO A 158 2.13 3.12 -9.22
N VAL A 159 2.88 3.80 -8.34
CA VAL A 159 3.98 3.20 -7.58
C VAL A 159 3.91 3.57 -6.10
N ILE A 160 4.25 2.63 -5.24
CA ILE A 160 4.48 2.88 -3.81
C ILE A 160 5.89 3.44 -3.63
N GLY A 161 5.97 4.64 -3.06
CA GLY A 161 7.20 5.28 -2.65
C GLY A 161 7.52 4.97 -1.18
N LEU A 162 8.46 4.07 -0.94
CA LEU A 162 8.89 3.68 0.41
C LEU A 162 9.87 4.70 0.98
N CYS A 163 9.57 5.27 2.13
CA CYS A 163 10.38 6.31 2.79
C CYS A 163 11.69 5.77 3.43
N SER A 164 12.41 4.87 2.76
CA SER A 164 13.77 4.45 3.08
C SER A 164 14.73 5.14 2.10
N GLY A 165 15.82 5.73 2.59
CA GLY A 165 16.73 6.53 1.77
C GLY A 165 18.17 6.00 1.76
N ASP A 166 19.08 6.76 1.12
CA ASP A 166 20.51 6.43 1.03
C ASP A 166 21.20 6.29 2.41
N THR A 167 20.63 6.92 3.45
CA THR A 167 21.07 6.79 4.85
C THR A 167 20.42 5.62 5.60
N GLY A 168 19.60 4.83 4.91
CA GLY A 168 18.88 3.68 5.47
C GLY A 168 17.50 4.03 6.02
N ILE A 169 17.11 3.36 7.13
CA ILE A 169 15.79 3.49 7.75
C ILE A 169 15.67 4.85 8.47
N PRO A 170 14.63 5.66 8.17
CA PRO A 170 14.43 6.98 8.77
C PRO A 170 14.10 6.87 10.26
N LYS A 171 14.70 7.76 11.06
CA LYS A 171 14.56 7.77 12.53
C LYS A 171 13.53 8.80 13.03
N THR A 172 13.15 9.76 12.19
CA THR A 172 12.23 10.86 12.56
C THR A 172 11.08 10.99 11.57
N ALA A 173 10.08 11.79 11.90
CA ALA A 173 9.01 12.17 10.97
C ALA A 173 9.56 13.04 9.83
N ASP A 174 10.48 13.96 10.13
CA ASP A 174 11.10 14.83 9.13
C ASP A 174 11.91 14.03 8.10
N GLU A 175 12.70 13.05 8.52
CA GLU A 175 13.44 12.18 7.58
C GLU A 175 12.50 11.42 6.66
N ARG A 176 11.34 10.94 7.15
CA ARG A 176 10.29 10.29 6.33
C ARG A 176 9.71 11.27 5.33
N PHE A 177 9.40 12.48 5.79
CA PHE A 177 8.90 13.55 4.92
C PHE A 177 9.90 13.92 3.82
N GLN A 178 11.19 14.09 4.15
CA GLN A 178 12.24 14.39 3.16
C GLN A 178 12.39 13.26 2.14
N ASN A 179 12.32 12.00 2.57
CA ASN A 179 12.36 10.86 1.66
C ASN A 179 11.13 10.82 0.74
N ALA A 180 9.94 11.11 1.27
CA ALA A 180 8.72 11.23 0.46
C ALA A 180 8.83 12.36 -0.57
N ALA A 181 9.29 13.53 -0.16
CA ALA A 181 9.52 14.68 -1.04
C ALA A 181 10.48 14.32 -2.18
N LYS A 182 11.62 13.70 -1.86
CA LYS A 182 12.59 13.24 -2.85
C LYS A 182 11.98 12.28 -3.88
N ILE A 183 11.17 11.31 -3.44
CA ILE A 183 10.50 10.36 -4.36
C ILE A 183 9.55 11.10 -5.30
N ILE A 184 8.70 11.99 -4.76
CA ILE A 184 7.71 12.75 -5.55
C ILE A 184 8.42 13.68 -6.54
N GLU A 185 9.47 14.39 -6.12
CA GLU A 185 10.25 15.28 -6.98
C GLU A 185 10.97 14.53 -8.12
N GLU A 186 11.57 13.37 -7.83
CA GLU A 186 12.23 12.56 -8.86
C GLU A 186 11.20 11.93 -9.83
N ALA A 187 10.01 11.57 -9.35
CA ALA A 187 8.89 11.12 -10.19
C ALA A 187 8.41 12.25 -11.13
N ASP A 188 8.21 13.46 -10.59
CA ASP A 188 7.79 14.65 -11.36
C ASP A 188 8.80 15.00 -12.47
N LYS A 189 10.11 14.95 -12.20
CA LYS A 189 11.16 15.16 -13.21
C LYS A 189 11.06 14.23 -14.41
N LEU A 190 10.50 13.05 -14.23
CA LEU A 190 10.23 12.07 -15.28
C LEU A 190 8.83 12.22 -15.89
N GLY A 191 8.00 13.17 -15.39
CA GLY A 191 6.63 13.37 -15.80
C GLY A 191 5.68 12.28 -15.30
N ILE A 192 5.99 11.64 -14.17
CA ILE A 192 5.06 10.77 -13.44
C ILE A 192 4.24 11.68 -12.52
N PRO A 193 2.90 11.76 -12.68
CA PRO A 193 2.09 12.68 -11.91
C PRO A 193 2.01 12.25 -10.43
N ALA A 194 1.83 13.21 -9.53
CA ALA A 194 1.83 12.96 -8.09
C ALA A 194 0.71 12.00 -7.63
N GLU A 195 -0.42 11.97 -8.33
CA GLU A 195 -1.50 11.00 -8.08
C GLU A 195 -1.10 9.54 -8.33
N ASP A 196 -0.04 9.30 -9.11
CA ASP A 196 0.51 7.97 -9.35
C ASP A 196 1.60 7.59 -8.33
N VAL A 197 1.89 8.44 -7.35
CA VAL A 197 2.83 8.16 -6.26
C VAL A 197 2.06 7.98 -4.95
N VAL A 198 2.03 6.75 -4.44
CA VAL A 198 1.44 6.39 -3.15
C VAL A 198 2.57 6.25 -2.14
N ILE A 199 2.55 7.00 -1.04
CA ILE A 199 3.68 7.00 -0.09
C ILE A 199 3.48 5.97 1.02
N ASP A 200 4.52 5.16 1.27
CA ASP A 200 4.67 4.33 2.48
C ASP A 200 5.68 4.99 3.42
N PRO A 201 5.24 5.53 4.57
CA PRO A 201 6.12 6.21 5.53
C PRO A 201 7.03 5.25 6.31
N LEU A 202 7.01 3.96 6.03
CA LEU A 202 7.81 2.89 6.67
C LEU A 202 7.49 2.72 8.16
N VAL A 203 6.58 1.80 8.45
CA VAL A 203 6.19 1.45 9.82
C VAL A 203 7.22 0.53 10.46
N LEU A 204 7.78 0.96 11.60
CA LEU A 204 8.63 0.15 12.47
C LEU A 204 7.82 -0.39 13.65
N THR A 205 8.32 -1.46 14.27
CA THR A 205 7.65 -2.06 15.42
C THR A 205 7.85 -1.25 16.70
N LEU A 206 6.79 -1.12 17.47
CA LEU A 206 6.83 -0.57 18.84
C LEU A 206 7.71 -1.41 19.78
N GLY A 207 7.98 -2.66 19.44
CA GLY A 207 8.88 -3.54 20.19
C GLY A 207 10.35 -3.10 20.17
N THR A 208 10.76 -2.32 19.17
CA THR A 208 12.14 -1.78 19.06
C THR A 208 12.22 -0.28 19.30
N GLU A 209 11.17 0.47 18.95
CA GLU A 209 11.11 1.93 19.13
C GLU A 209 9.68 2.33 19.58
N TRP A 210 9.55 2.66 20.85
CA TRP A 210 8.25 2.98 21.46
C TRP A 210 7.53 4.20 20.86
N ARG A 211 8.25 5.10 20.18
CA ARG A 211 7.70 6.25 19.47
C ARG A 211 7.41 5.98 17.99
N ALA A 212 7.70 4.78 17.49
CA ALA A 212 7.61 4.47 16.05
C ALA A 212 6.25 4.85 15.46
N ALA A 213 5.15 4.44 16.09
CA ALA A 213 3.80 4.78 15.64
C ALA A 213 3.55 6.29 15.59
N LYS A 214 3.95 7.03 16.65
CA LYS A 214 3.77 8.49 16.70
C LYS A 214 4.52 9.19 15.58
N MET A 215 5.78 8.82 15.33
CA MET A 215 6.61 9.40 14.25
C MET A 215 6.01 9.13 12.87
N VAL A 216 5.44 7.94 12.65
CA VAL A 216 4.75 7.60 11.39
C VAL A 216 3.49 8.45 11.21
N LEU A 217 2.65 8.61 12.22
CA LEU A 217 1.45 9.44 12.17
C LEU A 217 1.76 10.91 11.90
N GLU A 218 2.82 11.45 12.51
CA GLU A 218 3.31 12.80 12.24
C GLU A 218 3.77 12.94 10.78
N ALA A 219 4.56 11.98 10.27
CA ALA A 219 5.00 11.96 8.88
C ALA A 219 3.84 11.89 7.89
N ILE A 220 2.83 11.05 8.14
CA ILE A 220 1.62 10.96 7.32
C ILE A 220 0.96 12.33 7.19
N ARG A 221 0.70 13.02 8.32
CA ARG A 221 0.07 14.35 8.31
C ARG A 221 0.90 15.38 7.53
N MET A 222 2.22 15.39 7.70
CA MET A 222 3.11 16.29 6.97
C MET A 222 3.05 16.05 5.46
N ILE A 223 3.16 14.78 5.04
CA ILE A 223 3.15 14.36 3.62
C ILE A 223 1.81 14.71 2.96
N VAL A 224 0.72 14.34 3.62
CA VAL A 224 -0.64 14.56 3.12
C VAL A 224 -0.96 16.05 2.99
N ASN A 225 -0.61 16.86 3.99
CA ASN A 225 -0.84 18.31 3.96
C ASN A 225 -0.03 18.99 2.87
N ARG A 226 1.18 18.53 2.60
CA ARG A 226 2.07 19.17 1.62
C ARG A 226 1.79 18.73 0.18
N PHE A 227 1.49 17.43 -0.06
CA PHE A 227 1.45 16.86 -1.40
C PHE A 227 0.07 16.34 -1.81
N GLY A 228 -0.85 16.10 -0.89
CA GLY A 228 -2.18 15.55 -1.18
C GLY A 228 -2.17 14.10 -1.66
N VAL A 229 -1.03 13.43 -1.67
CA VAL A 229 -0.85 12.06 -2.16
C VAL A 229 -1.52 11.03 -1.26
N ASN A 230 -1.80 9.86 -1.82
CA ASN A 230 -2.33 8.73 -1.07
C ASN A 230 -1.25 8.05 -0.21
N ILE A 231 -1.67 7.45 0.90
CA ILE A 231 -0.80 6.81 1.88
C ILE A 231 -1.14 5.32 1.97
N THR A 232 -0.09 4.50 1.90
CA THR A 232 -0.11 3.06 2.21
C THR A 232 0.86 2.74 3.34
N MET A 233 0.75 1.55 3.91
CA MET A 233 1.75 0.99 4.82
C MET A 233 1.48 -0.48 5.12
N GLY A 234 2.52 -1.25 5.44
CA GLY A 234 2.42 -2.56 6.07
C GLY A 234 2.00 -2.42 7.53
N ALA A 235 0.70 -2.34 7.79
CA ALA A 235 0.16 -1.95 9.10
C ALA A 235 0.54 -2.93 10.22
N SER A 236 0.64 -4.22 9.94
CA SER A 236 0.96 -5.27 10.93
C SER A 236 2.38 -5.17 11.50
N ASN A 237 3.26 -4.38 10.87
CA ASN A 237 4.63 -4.16 11.35
C ASN A 237 4.66 -3.43 12.70
N VAL A 238 3.71 -2.55 12.99
CA VAL A 238 3.66 -1.77 14.24
C VAL A 238 3.67 -2.67 15.48
N SER A 239 3.01 -3.82 15.41
CA SER A 239 2.81 -4.75 16.52
C SER A 239 3.77 -5.95 16.51
N PHE A 240 4.75 -5.99 15.59
CA PHE A 240 5.65 -7.13 15.49
C PHE A 240 6.45 -7.32 16.80
N GLY A 241 6.44 -8.56 17.33
CA GLY A 241 7.07 -8.89 18.60
C GLY A 241 6.33 -8.43 19.87
N MET A 242 5.17 -7.76 19.72
CA MET A 242 4.35 -7.32 20.86
C MET A 242 3.28 -8.36 21.22
N PRO A 243 2.80 -8.39 22.47
CA PRO A 243 1.60 -9.16 22.83
C PRO A 243 0.35 -8.53 22.23
N ASP A 244 -0.73 -9.30 22.11
CA ASP A 244 -2.03 -8.88 21.57
C ASP A 244 -1.93 -8.01 20.31
N ARG A 245 -1.22 -8.54 19.33
CA ARG A 245 -0.92 -7.87 18.07
C ARG A 245 -2.16 -7.37 17.34
N GLU A 246 -3.25 -8.11 17.43
CA GLU A 246 -4.48 -7.78 16.69
C GLU A 246 -5.10 -6.50 17.20
N THR A 247 -5.24 -6.35 18.52
CA THR A 247 -5.74 -5.12 19.15
C THR A 247 -4.84 -3.93 18.86
N LEU A 248 -3.52 -4.12 18.98
CA LEU A 248 -2.55 -3.04 18.74
C LEU A 248 -2.56 -2.57 17.27
N THR A 249 -2.61 -3.52 16.32
CA THR A 249 -2.69 -3.19 14.89
C THR A 249 -4.00 -2.50 14.56
N ALA A 250 -5.13 -2.96 15.10
CA ALA A 250 -6.43 -2.37 14.88
C ALA A 250 -6.49 -0.91 15.40
N ALA A 251 -6.00 -0.66 16.62
CA ALA A 251 -5.91 0.69 17.16
C ALA A 251 -5.03 1.61 16.30
N PHE A 252 -3.88 1.11 15.85
CA PHE A 252 -2.98 1.87 14.98
C PHE A 252 -3.63 2.18 13.63
N LEU A 253 -4.36 1.25 13.02
CA LEU A 253 -5.10 1.48 11.78
C LEU A 253 -6.13 2.62 11.94
N ALA A 254 -6.91 2.64 13.02
CA ALA A 254 -7.90 3.69 13.26
C ALA A 254 -7.28 5.09 13.29
N VAL A 255 -6.23 5.29 14.09
CA VAL A 255 -5.56 6.60 14.19
C VAL A 255 -4.76 6.95 12.93
N SER A 256 -4.39 5.96 12.12
CA SER A 256 -3.72 6.19 10.84
C SER A 256 -4.69 6.66 9.76
N VAL A 257 -5.95 6.20 9.78
CA VAL A 257 -7.01 6.70 8.88
C VAL A 257 -7.27 8.18 9.15
N ASP A 258 -7.38 8.60 10.42
CA ASP A 258 -7.46 10.01 10.81
C ASP A 258 -6.24 10.82 10.33
N ALA A 259 -5.04 10.25 10.43
CA ALA A 259 -3.82 10.90 9.95
C ALA A 259 -3.76 11.05 8.41
N GLY A 260 -4.53 10.27 7.64
CA GLY A 260 -4.58 10.33 6.18
C GLY A 260 -4.29 9.03 5.43
N LEU A 261 -4.25 7.87 6.10
CA LEU A 261 -4.11 6.55 5.47
C LEU A 261 -5.29 6.27 4.53
N THR A 262 -4.99 5.84 3.30
CA THR A 262 -6.00 5.56 2.26
C THR A 262 -6.02 4.12 1.80
N CYS A 263 -4.86 3.41 1.82
CA CYS A 263 -4.80 2.06 1.29
C CYS A 263 -3.78 1.16 2.05
N PRO A 264 -4.13 0.70 3.27
CA PRO A 264 -3.26 -0.18 4.05
C PRO A 264 -3.00 -1.52 3.38
N ILE A 265 -1.76 -2.00 3.46
CA ILE A 265 -1.40 -3.39 3.19
C ILE A 265 -1.62 -4.15 4.50
N CYS A 266 -2.66 -4.99 4.53
CA CYS A 266 -3.04 -5.74 5.73
C CYS A 266 -3.77 -7.05 5.38
N ASN A 267 -4.05 -7.86 6.39
CA ASN A 267 -4.76 -9.11 6.21
C ASN A 267 -6.28 -8.94 6.32
N PRO A 268 -7.05 -8.92 5.23
CA PRO A 268 -8.50 -8.71 5.29
C PRO A 268 -9.27 -9.88 5.95
N LEU A 269 -8.62 -11.04 6.16
CA LEU A 269 -9.23 -12.17 6.87
C LEU A 269 -9.30 -11.95 8.39
N LYS A 270 -8.60 -10.94 8.91
CA LYS A 270 -8.69 -10.52 10.31
C LYS A 270 -9.89 -9.58 10.49
N LYS A 271 -10.99 -10.15 10.98
CA LYS A 271 -12.27 -9.46 11.13
C LYS A 271 -12.16 -8.14 11.92
N GLN A 272 -11.28 -8.08 12.93
CA GLN A 272 -11.08 -6.88 13.75
C GLN A 272 -10.44 -5.74 12.95
N GLU A 273 -9.39 -6.01 12.14
CA GLU A 273 -8.73 -5.00 11.31
C GLU A 273 -9.71 -4.39 10.30
N VAL A 274 -10.49 -5.24 9.60
CA VAL A 274 -11.51 -4.78 8.65
C VAL A 274 -12.62 -3.97 9.34
N SER A 275 -13.08 -4.43 10.51
CA SER A 275 -14.13 -3.72 11.26
C SER A 275 -13.68 -2.33 11.70
N VAL A 276 -12.44 -2.20 12.14
CA VAL A 276 -11.88 -0.92 12.58
C VAL A 276 -11.70 0.04 11.40
N LEU A 277 -11.24 -0.43 10.24
CA LEU A 277 -11.16 0.41 9.04
C LEU A 277 -12.54 0.91 8.60
N GLN A 278 -13.55 0.04 8.59
CA GLN A 278 -14.93 0.44 8.28
C GLN A 278 -15.52 1.43 9.32
N ALA A 279 -15.19 1.25 10.61
CA ALA A 279 -15.61 2.18 11.67
C ALA A 279 -14.91 3.54 11.51
N ALA A 280 -13.61 3.55 11.20
CA ALA A 280 -12.87 4.78 10.95
C ALA A 280 -13.44 5.55 9.74
N ASP A 281 -13.74 4.86 8.62
CA ASP A 281 -14.40 5.49 7.47
C ASP A 281 -15.76 6.10 7.81
N LEU A 282 -16.54 5.44 8.67
CA LEU A 282 -17.84 5.98 9.13
C LEU A 282 -17.65 7.22 10.00
N ILE A 283 -16.69 7.19 10.93
CA ILE A 283 -16.36 8.32 11.82
C ILE A 283 -15.85 9.52 11.02
N GLU A 284 -15.03 9.28 9.99
CA GLU A 284 -14.51 10.30 9.08
C GLU A 284 -15.54 10.80 8.03
N GLY A 285 -16.79 10.33 8.09
CA GLY A 285 -17.85 10.74 7.18
C GLY A 285 -17.73 10.19 5.76
N ARG A 286 -16.90 9.15 5.53
CA ARG A 286 -16.67 8.53 4.21
C ARG A 286 -17.64 7.41 3.88
N ASP A 287 -18.54 7.06 4.79
CA ASP A 287 -19.61 6.05 4.62
C ASP A 287 -20.99 6.69 4.81
N PRO A 288 -21.59 7.28 3.76
CA PRO A 288 -22.89 7.94 3.86
C PRO A 288 -23.96 7.00 4.45
N HIS A 289 -24.62 7.49 5.51
CA HIS A 289 -25.65 6.76 6.25
C HIS A 289 -25.18 5.43 6.87
N GLY A 290 -23.89 5.18 6.98
CA GLY A 290 -23.31 3.96 7.56
C GLY A 290 -23.62 2.68 6.77
N MET A 291 -23.88 2.81 5.46
CA MET A 291 -24.35 1.69 4.65
C MET A 291 -23.30 0.56 4.52
N LYS A 292 -22.02 0.92 4.34
CA LYS A 292 -20.92 -0.07 4.28
C LYS A 292 -20.73 -0.74 5.63
N TRP A 293 -20.77 0.05 6.72
CA TRP A 293 -20.68 -0.44 8.09
C TRP A 293 -21.77 -1.45 8.43
N ILE A 294 -23.05 -1.09 8.17
CA ILE A 294 -24.21 -1.97 8.44
C ILE A 294 -24.13 -3.26 7.61
N LYS A 295 -23.78 -3.13 6.31
CA LYS A 295 -23.61 -4.32 5.44
C LYS A 295 -22.47 -5.22 5.94
N GLY A 296 -21.32 -4.63 6.30
CA GLY A 296 -20.18 -5.35 6.86
C GLY A 296 -20.51 -6.05 8.17
N PHE A 297 -21.23 -5.39 9.07
CA PHE A 297 -21.69 -6.00 10.32
C PHE A 297 -22.59 -7.23 10.07
N ARG A 298 -23.61 -7.09 9.21
CA ARG A 298 -24.50 -8.19 8.85
C ARG A 298 -23.76 -9.39 8.24
N ALA A 299 -22.80 -9.13 7.36
CA ALA A 299 -21.97 -10.18 6.77
C ALA A 299 -21.13 -10.92 7.82
N ARG A 300 -20.57 -10.20 8.82
CA ARG A 300 -19.80 -10.82 9.92
C ARG A 300 -20.67 -11.64 10.89
N GLN A 301 -21.96 -11.34 11.02
CA GLN A 301 -22.89 -12.11 11.85
C GLN A 301 -23.35 -13.40 11.15
N ALA A 302 -23.34 -13.44 9.82
CA ALA A 302 -23.77 -14.59 9.02
C ALA A 302 -22.64 -15.60 8.74
N ALA A 303 -21.36 -15.25 9.00
CA ALA A 303 -20.15 -16.06 8.80
C ALA A 303 -19.65 -16.68 10.11
#